data_3d381f37ac754a293d2267fa1d1d6d93
#
_entry.id   3d381f37ac754a293d2267fa1d1d6d93
#
_cell.length_a   1.000
_cell.length_b   1.000
_cell.length_c   1.000
_cell.angle_alpha   90.00
_cell.angle_beta   90.00
_cell.angle_gamma   90.00
#
_symmetry.space_group_name_H-M   'P 1'
#
loop_
_entity.id
_entity.type
_entity.pdbx_description
1 polymer ?
#
loop_
_entity_poly.entity_id
_entity_poly.type
_entity_poly.pdbx_seq_one_letter_code
_entity_poly.pdbx_strand_id
1 'polypeptide(L)'
;FRRTAGGMPIIGYNDLYFLVDSNGIQTISGALYGLTAQPLSSELLSLEDAVASLRENTSLIDFYGEDTLSVGAISLEYIVTLTETQEAVAIPAWRFQIGTNDNSLMINRRRVLAVNAVTGELIQGERGRSF
;
A
#
# COMPACT_ATOMS: atom_id res chain seq x y z
N PHE A 1 -6.14 -2.62 -14.67
CA PHE A 1 -4.80 -3.03 -15.12
C PHE A 1 -3.78 -2.79 -14.02
N ARG A 2 -3.06 -3.83 -13.62
CA ARG A 2 -2.04 -3.75 -12.57
C ARG A 2 -0.66 -3.97 -13.18
N ARG A 3 0.26 -3.07 -12.93
CA ARG A 3 1.66 -3.21 -13.37
C ARG A 3 2.44 -4.07 -12.37
N THR A 4 3.47 -4.71 -12.87
CA THR A 4 4.41 -5.49 -12.05
C THR A 4 5.84 -5.13 -12.41
N ALA A 5 6.74 -5.29 -11.45
CA ALA A 5 8.17 -5.24 -11.65
C ALA A 5 8.83 -6.41 -10.91
N GLY A 6 9.64 -7.21 -11.60
CA GLY A 6 10.26 -8.40 -11.02
C GLY A 6 9.24 -9.39 -10.42
N GLY A 7 8.04 -9.46 -10.97
CA GLY A 7 6.95 -10.30 -10.46
C GLY A 7 6.13 -9.70 -9.30
N MET A 8 6.58 -8.59 -8.71
CA MET A 8 5.84 -7.91 -7.64
C MET A 8 4.88 -6.86 -8.20
N PRO A 9 3.64 -6.77 -7.68
CA PRO A 9 2.69 -5.73 -8.07
C PRO A 9 3.20 -4.34 -7.73
N ILE A 10 2.83 -3.36 -8.57
CA ILE A 10 3.03 -1.92 -8.31
C ILE A 10 1.67 -1.33 -8.02
N ILE A 11 1.50 -0.70 -6.86
CA ILE A 11 0.26 -0.08 -6.39
C ILE A 11 0.45 1.41 -6.08
N GLY A 12 -0.67 2.13 -5.95
CA GLY A 12 -0.69 3.55 -5.66
C GLY A 12 -0.97 4.39 -6.90
N TYR A 13 -0.34 5.53 -7.06
CA TYR A 13 -0.59 6.52 -8.13
C TYR A 13 -0.29 6.03 -9.56
N ASN A 14 -0.45 4.75 -9.83
CA ASN A 14 -0.05 4.14 -11.09
C ASN A 14 -1.16 3.26 -11.66
N ASP A 15 -2.40 3.67 -11.48
CA ASP A 15 -3.59 2.94 -11.90
C ASP A 15 -4.30 3.64 -13.05
N LEU A 16 -4.79 2.85 -13.99
CA LEU A 16 -5.73 3.30 -15.01
C LEU A 16 -7.10 2.68 -14.75
N TYR A 17 -8.11 3.51 -14.79
CA TYR A 17 -9.51 3.13 -14.66
C TYR A 17 -10.21 3.28 -15.99
N PHE A 18 -10.97 2.27 -16.38
CA PHE A 18 -11.74 2.25 -17.60
C PHE A 18 -13.22 2.17 -17.24
N LEU A 19 -14.00 3.12 -17.69
CA LEU A 19 -15.46 3.01 -17.68
C LEU A 19 -15.90 2.39 -19.00
N VAL A 20 -16.52 1.23 -18.92
CA VAL A 20 -16.96 0.44 -20.07
C VAL A 20 -18.46 0.19 -19.98
N ASP A 21 -19.17 0.43 -21.07
CA ASP A 21 -20.58 0.08 -21.22
C ASP A 21 -20.82 -0.75 -22.49
N SER A 22 -22.08 -0.94 -22.85
CA SER A 22 -22.45 -1.67 -24.07
C SER A 22 -21.94 -1.05 -25.39
N ASN A 23 -21.54 0.22 -25.37
CA ASN A 23 -21.00 0.94 -26.54
C ASN A 23 -19.45 0.96 -26.56
N GLY A 24 -18.81 0.33 -25.57
CA GLY A 24 -17.35 0.24 -25.46
C GLY A 24 -16.77 1.08 -24.34
N ILE A 25 -15.51 1.50 -24.48
CA ILE A 25 -14.81 2.32 -23.47
C ILE A 25 -15.29 3.76 -23.58
N GLN A 26 -15.92 4.26 -22.53
CA GLN A 26 -16.46 5.62 -22.44
C GLN A 26 -15.46 6.60 -21.84
N THR A 27 -14.71 6.15 -20.83
CA THR A 27 -13.75 7.01 -20.13
C THR A 27 -12.53 6.21 -19.73
N ILE A 28 -11.37 6.84 -19.85
CA ILE A 28 -10.10 6.37 -19.29
C ILE A 28 -9.62 7.45 -18.35
N SER A 29 -9.37 7.10 -17.10
CA SER A 29 -8.86 8.03 -16.09
C SER A 29 -7.75 7.39 -15.27
N GLY A 30 -6.89 8.21 -14.68
CA GLY A 30 -5.77 7.77 -13.87
C GLY A 30 -4.43 8.30 -14.38
N ALA A 31 -3.35 7.77 -13.85
CA ALA A 31 -2.00 8.13 -14.23
C ALA A 31 -1.09 6.89 -14.31
N LEU A 32 -0.22 6.88 -15.31
CA LEU A 32 0.88 5.93 -15.40
C LEU A 32 2.19 6.70 -15.38
N TYR A 33 3.00 6.45 -14.38
CA TYR A 33 4.35 7.00 -14.31
C TYR A 33 5.34 6.09 -15.05
N GLY A 34 6.27 6.69 -15.78
CA GLY A 34 7.45 5.98 -16.28
C GLY A 34 8.36 5.66 -15.10
N LEU A 35 8.58 4.38 -14.85
CA LEU A 35 9.43 3.92 -13.76
C LEU A 35 10.67 3.25 -14.36
N THR A 36 11.84 3.64 -13.89
CA THR A 36 13.12 3.00 -14.21
C THR A 36 13.57 2.17 -13.02
N ALA A 37 13.87 0.89 -13.26
CA ALA A 37 14.39 0.02 -12.22
C ALA A 37 15.80 0.45 -11.81
N GLN A 38 16.02 0.53 -10.50
CA GLN A 38 17.35 0.73 -9.91
C GLN A 38 17.67 -0.45 -8.99
N PRO A 39 18.92 -0.95 -8.96
CA PRO A 39 19.29 -2.00 -8.04
C PRO A 39 19.20 -1.49 -6.61
N LEU A 40 18.67 -2.34 -5.71
CA LEU A 40 18.66 -2.07 -4.28
C LEU A 40 20.08 -2.20 -3.73
N SER A 41 20.49 -1.28 -2.87
CA SER A 41 21.79 -1.32 -2.18
C SER A 41 21.79 -2.18 -0.92
N SER A 42 20.61 -2.65 -0.49
CA SER A 42 20.41 -3.42 0.74
C SER A 42 19.40 -4.55 0.51
N GLU A 43 19.47 -5.56 1.37
CA GLU A 43 18.47 -6.63 1.40
C GLU A 43 17.12 -6.10 1.90
N LEU A 44 16.05 -6.75 1.46
CA LEU A 44 14.72 -6.46 1.96
C LEU A 44 14.56 -7.05 3.37
N LEU A 45 13.84 -6.33 4.22
CA LEU A 45 13.43 -6.84 5.53
C LEU A 45 12.63 -8.14 5.39
N SER A 46 12.86 -9.06 6.31
CA SER A 46 12.03 -10.23 6.45
C SER A 46 10.60 -9.84 6.87
N LEU A 47 9.66 -10.75 6.68
CA LEU A 47 8.30 -10.55 7.18
C LEU A 47 8.27 -10.34 8.70
N GLU A 48 9.10 -11.10 9.43
CA GLU A 48 9.19 -11.01 10.89
C GLU A 48 9.66 -9.62 11.33
N ASP A 49 10.69 -9.08 10.68
CA ASP A 49 11.19 -7.73 10.97
C ASP A 49 10.16 -6.65 10.60
N ALA A 50 9.45 -6.82 9.51
CA ALA A 50 8.38 -5.90 9.12
C ALA A 50 7.21 -5.91 10.11
N VAL A 51 6.85 -7.08 10.64
CA VAL A 51 5.83 -7.21 11.70
C VAL A 51 6.32 -6.56 13.00
N ALA A 52 7.60 -6.73 13.35
CA ALA A 52 8.19 -6.07 14.51
C ALA A 52 8.12 -4.55 14.38
N SER A 53 8.52 -4.01 13.22
CA SER A 53 8.40 -2.58 12.92
C SER A 53 6.96 -2.07 13.00
N LEU A 54 6.00 -2.84 12.51
CA LEU A 54 4.58 -2.50 12.63
C LEU A 54 4.14 -2.39 14.09
N ARG A 55 4.56 -3.34 14.94
CA ARG A 55 4.24 -3.35 16.37
C ARG A 55 4.85 -2.17 17.12
N GLU A 56 6.07 -1.81 16.82
CA GLU A 56 6.74 -0.64 17.41
C GLU A 56 6.05 0.67 17.07
N ASN A 57 5.44 0.75 15.90
CA ASN A 57 4.76 1.93 15.41
C ASN A 57 3.25 1.93 15.66
N THR A 58 2.71 0.96 16.42
CA THR A 58 1.25 0.89 16.69
C THR A 58 0.71 2.10 17.43
N SER A 59 1.52 2.80 18.22
CA SER A 59 1.11 4.05 18.88
C SER A 59 0.83 5.20 17.92
N LEU A 60 1.40 5.15 16.70
CA LEU A 60 1.16 6.13 15.64
C LEU A 60 -0.09 5.82 14.82
N ILE A 61 -0.63 4.62 15.01
CA ILE A 61 -1.80 4.14 14.27
C ILE A 61 -3.02 4.40 15.14
N ASP A 62 -3.84 5.33 14.73
CA ASP A 62 -5.09 5.65 15.42
C ASP A 62 -6.12 4.52 15.20
N PHE A 63 -6.21 3.64 16.18
CA PHE A 63 -7.13 2.51 16.19
C PHE A 63 -8.35 2.82 17.06
N TYR A 64 -9.16 3.71 16.77
CA TYR A 64 -10.46 4.02 17.41
C TYR A 64 -10.91 3.04 18.53
N GLY A 65 -10.11 2.92 19.61
CA GLY A 65 -10.47 2.21 20.83
C GLY A 65 -10.53 0.68 20.74
N GLU A 66 -9.95 0.05 19.73
CA GLU A 66 -9.92 -1.41 19.62
C GLU A 66 -8.62 -1.99 20.20
N ASP A 67 -8.77 -2.95 21.12
CA ASP A 67 -7.65 -3.60 21.81
C ASP A 67 -6.97 -4.69 20.96
N THR A 68 -7.62 -5.15 19.89
CA THR A 68 -7.13 -6.26 19.05
C THR A 68 -7.29 -5.97 17.58
N LEU A 69 -6.21 -6.15 16.85
CA LEU A 69 -6.19 -6.04 15.39
C LEU A 69 -5.97 -7.41 14.78
N SER A 70 -6.73 -7.72 13.77
CA SER A 70 -6.49 -8.90 12.94
C SER A 70 -5.84 -8.52 11.61
N VAL A 71 -4.83 -9.27 11.23
CA VAL A 71 -4.21 -9.15 9.91
C VAL A 71 -4.86 -10.16 8.99
N GLY A 72 -5.56 -9.70 7.96
CA GLY A 72 -6.26 -10.57 7.01
C GLY A 72 -5.40 -11.02 5.84
N ALA A 73 -4.52 -10.15 5.35
CA ALA A 73 -3.62 -10.45 4.24
C ALA A 73 -2.32 -9.66 4.36
N ILE A 74 -1.24 -10.28 3.94
CA ILE A 74 0.09 -9.67 3.88
C ILE A 74 0.64 -9.88 2.48
N SER A 75 1.23 -8.85 1.89
CA SER A 75 1.87 -8.92 0.59
C SER A 75 3.09 -8.02 0.51
N LEU A 76 4.06 -8.42 -0.30
CA LEU A 76 5.20 -7.58 -0.67
C LEU A 76 4.89 -6.95 -2.03
N GLU A 77 4.84 -5.64 -2.07
CA GLU A 77 4.44 -4.88 -3.25
C GLU A 77 5.30 -3.63 -3.41
N TYR A 78 5.36 -3.07 -4.61
CA TYR A 78 5.89 -1.72 -4.79
C TYR A 78 4.79 -0.70 -4.57
N ILE A 79 5.06 0.26 -3.69
CA ILE A 79 4.16 1.40 -3.46
C ILE A 79 4.76 2.62 -4.12
N VAL A 80 3.98 3.25 -5.01
CA VAL A 80 4.37 4.52 -5.63
C VAL A 80 4.06 5.66 -4.68
N THR A 81 5.08 6.41 -4.34
CA THR A 81 4.98 7.65 -3.56
C THR A 81 5.49 8.82 -4.38
N LEU A 82 5.06 10.02 -4.04
CA LEU A 82 5.61 11.24 -4.63
C LEU A 82 6.62 11.85 -3.67
N THR A 83 7.77 12.24 -4.20
CA THR A 83 8.77 13.01 -3.46
C THR A 83 8.29 14.46 -3.28
N GLU A 84 9.01 15.24 -2.48
CA GLU A 84 8.75 16.69 -2.33
C GLU A 84 8.83 17.44 -3.66
N THR A 85 9.63 16.95 -4.61
CA THR A 85 9.76 17.50 -5.97
C THR A 85 8.72 16.95 -6.94
N GLN A 86 7.70 16.23 -6.45
CA GLN A 86 6.64 15.59 -7.25
C GLN A 86 7.13 14.49 -8.21
N GLU A 87 8.29 13.91 -7.94
CA GLU A 87 8.78 12.75 -8.66
C GLU A 87 8.17 11.47 -8.09
N ALA A 88 7.73 10.57 -8.97
CA ALA A 88 7.17 9.29 -8.57
C ALA A 88 8.31 8.28 -8.29
N VAL A 89 8.29 7.73 -7.08
CA VAL A 89 9.23 6.68 -6.66
C VAL A 89 8.44 5.45 -6.22
N ALA A 90 8.77 4.29 -6.78
CA ALA A 90 8.20 3.02 -6.35
C ALA A 90 9.16 2.37 -5.34
N ILE A 91 8.71 2.22 -4.11
CA ILE A 91 9.48 1.61 -3.03
C ILE A 91 8.90 0.24 -2.69
N PRO A 92 9.74 -0.78 -2.43
CA PRO A 92 9.25 -2.07 -1.95
C PRO A 92 8.72 -1.92 -0.53
N ALA A 93 7.55 -2.47 -0.28
CA ALA A 93 6.87 -2.37 1.01
C ALA A 93 6.11 -3.64 1.37
N TRP A 94 6.14 -4.00 2.63
CA TRP A 94 5.24 -4.96 3.21
C TRP A 94 3.90 -4.30 3.49
N ARG A 95 2.87 -4.80 2.85
CA ARG A 95 1.50 -4.30 2.96
C ARG A 95 0.68 -5.23 3.83
N PHE A 96 0.06 -4.68 4.86
CA PHE A 96 -0.78 -5.39 5.81
C PHE A 96 -2.23 -4.92 5.67
N GLN A 97 -3.11 -5.85 5.38
CA GLN A 97 -4.55 -5.58 5.38
C GLN A 97 -5.09 -5.85 6.78
N ILE A 98 -5.50 -4.81 7.47
CA ILE A 98 -5.98 -4.88 8.86
C ILE A 98 -7.49 -4.84 8.87
N GLY A 99 -8.08 -5.83 9.55
CA GLY A 99 -9.49 -5.88 9.85
C GLY A 99 -9.74 -5.59 11.33
N THR A 100 -10.89 -5.01 11.62
CA THR A 100 -11.42 -4.87 12.96
C THR A 100 -12.45 -5.94 13.19
N ASN A 101 -12.48 -6.54 14.41
CA ASN A 101 -13.47 -7.57 14.77
C ASN A 101 -14.84 -6.99 15.14
N ASP A 102 -15.03 -5.69 15.03
CA ASP A 102 -16.32 -5.08 15.32
C ASP A 102 -17.32 -5.32 14.18
N ASN A 103 -18.05 -6.42 14.30
CA ASN A 103 -19.16 -6.77 13.43
C ASN A 103 -20.38 -5.83 13.59
N SER A 104 -20.36 -4.90 14.56
CA SER A 104 -21.51 -4.06 14.88
C SER A 104 -21.67 -2.87 13.92
N LEU A 105 -20.63 -2.49 13.24
CA LEU A 105 -20.66 -1.44 12.23
C LEU A 105 -20.38 -2.04 10.86
N MET A 106 -21.41 -2.12 10.04
CA MET A 106 -21.36 -2.56 8.63
C MET A 106 -20.46 -1.74 7.71
N ILE A 107 -19.49 -1.05 8.27
CA ILE A 107 -18.48 -0.33 7.51
C ILE A 107 -17.24 -1.21 7.50
N ASN A 108 -17.06 -1.92 6.39
CA ASN A 108 -15.80 -2.60 6.06
C ASN A 108 -14.65 -1.58 6.02
N ARG A 109 -14.22 -1.10 7.16
CA ARG A 109 -13.03 -0.27 7.30
C ARG A 109 -11.81 -1.18 7.25
N ARG A 110 -11.56 -1.76 6.09
CA ARG A 110 -10.28 -2.39 5.82
C ARG A 110 -9.25 -1.29 5.78
N ARG A 111 -8.43 -1.20 6.81
CA ARG A 111 -7.25 -0.35 6.78
C ARG A 111 -6.11 -1.11 6.17
N VAL A 112 -5.35 -0.43 5.37
CA VAL A 112 -4.10 -0.94 4.83
C VAL A 112 -2.97 -0.15 5.44
N LEU A 113 -2.05 -0.85 6.04
CA LEU A 113 -0.80 -0.30 6.55
C LEU A 113 0.34 -0.85 5.71
N ALA A 114 1.37 -0.06 5.55
CA ALA A 114 2.55 -0.48 4.81
C ALA A 114 3.82 -0.10 5.57
N VAL A 115 4.79 -0.99 5.52
CA VAL A 115 6.13 -0.81 6.07
C VAL A 115 7.13 -0.83 4.92
N ASN A 116 7.97 0.19 4.82
CA ASN A 116 9.06 0.23 3.86
C ASN A 116 9.95 -1.01 4.07
N ALA A 117 10.05 -1.86 3.06
CA ALA A 117 10.79 -3.11 3.16
C ALA A 117 12.31 -2.94 3.15
N VAL A 118 12.81 -1.72 2.96
CA VAL A 118 14.23 -1.39 3.05
C VAL A 118 14.57 -0.76 4.41
N THR A 119 13.77 0.21 4.86
CA THR A 119 14.08 1.01 6.05
C THR A 119 13.35 0.54 7.31
N GLY A 120 12.25 -0.17 7.18
CA GLY A 120 11.35 -0.53 8.29
C GLY A 120 10.43 0.59 8.74
N GLU A 121 10.44 1.75 8.08
CA GLU A 121 9.59 2.87 8.43
C GLU A 121 8.13 2.61 7.99
N LEU A 122 7.19 3.07 8.83
CA LEU A 122 5.78 3.02 8.49
C LEU A 122 5.49 4.01 7.35
N ILE A 123 4.92 3.50 6.26
CA ILE A 123 4.42 4.33 5.17
C ILE A 123 3.00 4.73 5.52
N GLN A 124 2.81 6.00 5.85
CA GLN A 124 1.49 6.54 6.07
C GLN A 124 0.87 6.95 4.73
N GLY A 125 -0.30 6.40 4.44
CA GLY A 125 -1.11 6.92 3.36
C GLY A 125 -1.59 8.33 3.67
N GLU A 126 -1.67 9.19 2.66
CA GLU A 126 -2.37 10.46 2.80
C GLU A 126 -3.79 10.19 3.32
N ARG A 127 -4.25 10.99 4.29
CA ARG A 127 -5.60 10.87 4.86
C ARG A 127 -6.64 10.82 3.74
N GLY A 128 -7.33 9.70 3.60
CA GLY A 128 -8.39 9.51 2.61
C GLY A 128 -8.02 8.73 1.35
N ARG A 129 -6.78 8.32 1.19
CA ARG A 129 -6.35 7.40 0.12
C ARG A 129 -5.81 6.12 0.74
N SER A 130 -6.53 5.02 0.51
CA SER A 130 -6.00 3.68 0.78
C SER A 130 -5.09 3.26 -0.37
N PHE A 131 -3.98 2.70 -0.02
CA PHE A 131 -3.10 2.04 -0.99
C PHE A 131 -3.73 0.78 -1.58
#